data_fe53afbad8a2fcc3f55a4d5584afcfd5
#
_entry.id   fe53afbad8a2fcc3f55a4d5584afcfd5
#
_cell.length_a   1.000
_cell.length_b   1.000
_cell.length_c   1.000
_cell.angle_alpha   90.00
_cell.angle_beta   90.00
_cell.angle_gamma   90.00
#
_symmetry.space_group_name_H-M   'P 1'
#
loop_
_entity.id
_entity.type
_entity.pdbx_description
1 polymer ?
#
loop_
_entity_poly.entity_id
_entity_poly.type
_entity_poly.pdbx_seq_one_letter_code
_entity_poly.pdbx_strand_id
1 'polypeptide(L)'
;MSLMHLEVVTVERTVVSADVSALTATTVDGQISILPGHLSLVTLLQPGELKVRRDREESLLFVSGGFLQIAADDVVVLADACEYAGEIDIQRAEAARQRAEDLLKAGAYEIDAAAAEAALRRSLARLRVADNRRRAAADNLPRFSD
;
A
#
# COMPACT_ATOMS: atom_id res chain seq x y z
N MET A 1 -9.75 12.64 21.52
CA MET A 1 -9.56 12.45 20.08
C MET A 1 -10.03 11.08 19.68
N SER A 2 -10.89 11.00 18.68
CA SER A 2 -11.39 9.70 18.22
C SER A 2 -10.32 8.97 17.40
N LEU A 3 -10.22 7.69 17.65
CA LEU A 3 -9.29 6.81 16.93
C LEU A 3 -10.08 5.64 16.33
N MET A 4 -9.50 5.02 15.34
CA MET A 4 -9.99 3.76 14.80
C MET A 4 -8.89 2.73 14.88
N HIS A 5 -9.27 1.47 15.05
CA HIS A 5 -8.30 0.39 15.13
C HIS A 5 -7.98 -0.11 13.73
N LEU A 6 -6.71 -0.04 13.35
CA LEU A 6 -6.25 -0.50 12.04
C LEU A 6 -5.42 -1.77 12.17
N GLU A 7 -5.78 -2.76 11.37
CA GLU A 7 -4.96 -3.94 11.17
C GLU A 7 -4.64 -4.07 9.68
N VAL A 8 -3.37 -4.18 9.36
CA VAL A 8 -2.91 -4.51 8.01
C VAL A 8 -2.23 -5.87 8.08
N VAL A 9 -2.81 -6.83 7.40
CA VAL A 9 -2.42 -8.24 7.49
C VAL A 9 -2.08 -8.77 6.10
N THR A 10 -0.99 -9.52 6.02
CA THR A 10 -0.65 -10.34 4.85
C THR A 10 -0.71 -11.80 5.24
N VAL A 11 -0.56 -12.69 4.27
CA VAL A 11 -0.49 -14.14 4.53
C VAL A 11 0.65 -14.47 5.50
N GLU A 12 1.72 -13.71 5.46
CA GLU A 12 2.92 -14.00 6.25
C GLU A 12 2.92 -13.39 7.64
N ARG A 13 2.33 -12.20 7.81
CA ARG A 13 2.43 -11.47 9.08
C ARG A 13 1.38 -10.37 9.21
N THR A 14 1.21 -9.90 10.43
CA THR A 14 0.54 -8.64 10.72
C THR A 14 1.57 -7.52 10.58
N VAL A 15 1.33 -6.61 9.64
CA VAL A 15 2.25 -5.50 9.35
C VAL A 15 1.97 -4.30 10.25
N VAL A 16 0.68 -3.99 10.46
CA VAL A 16 0.24 -2.90 11.32
C VAL A 16 -0.87 -3.41 12.23
N SER A 17 -0.81 -3.07 13.50
CA SER A 17 -1.88 -3.26 14.46
C SER A 17 -1.81 -2.10 15.45
N ALA A 18 -2.65 -1.10 15.28
CA ALA A 18 -2.57 0.13 16.07
C ALA A 18 -3.86 0.95 15.96
N ASP A 19 -4.07 1.80 16.96
CA ASP A 19 -5.09 2.81 16.90
C ASP A 19 -4.55 4.01 16.14
N VAL A 20 -5.29 4.48 15.13
CA VAL A 20 -4.85 5.53 14.22
C VAL A 20 -5.93 6.60 14.08
N SER A 21 -5.52 7.80 13.67
CA SER A 21 -6.43 8.93 13.48
C SER A 21 -6.93 9.08 12.06
N ALA A 22 -6.19 8.57 11.08
CA ALA A 22 -6.57 8.64 9.68
C ALA A 22 -5.84 7.60 8.85
N LEU A 23 -6.47 7.19 7.77
CA LEU A 23 -5.90 6.26 6.78
C LEU A 23 -6.24 6.77 5.39
N THR A 24 -5.27 6.79 4.50
CA THR A 24 -5.49 7.08 3.09
C THR A 24 -5.06 5.86 2.28
N ALA A 25 -5.92 5.37 1.43
CA ALA A 25 -5.68 4.15 0.65
C ALA A 25 -5.99 4.37 -0.83
N THR A 26 -5.34 3.59 -1.69
CA THR A 26 -5.58 3.60 -3.12
C THR A 26 -6.50 2.44 -3.48
N THR A 27 -7.74 2.74 -3.84
CA THR A 27 -8.72 1.73 -4.22
C THR A 27 -8.86 1.63 -5.72
N VAL A 28 -9.59 0.62 -6.19
CA VAL A 28 -9.91 0.46 -7.62
C VAL A 28 -10.74 1.63 -8.15
N ASP A 29 -11.45 2.35 -7.27
CA ASP A 29 -12.26 3.52 -7.62
C ASP A 29 -11.54 4.85 -7.35
N GLY A 30 -10.27 4.80 -6.98
CA GLY A 30 -9.47 5.97 -6.67
C GLY A 30 -9.01 6.02 -5.22
N GLN A 31 -8.40 7.13 -4.85
CA GLN A 31 -7.88 7.32 -3.50
C GLN A 31 -9.01 7.70 -2.55
N ILE A 32 -9.04 7.07 -1.38
CA ILE A 32 -10.00 7.39 -0.33
C ILE A 32 -9.27 7.71 0.97
N SER A 33 -9.89 8.59 1.76
CA SER A 33 -9.42 8.90 3.11
C SER A 33 -10.46 8.44 4.11
N ILE A 34 -10.00 7.75 5.14
CA ILE A 34 -10.85 7.15 6.17
C ILE A 34 -10.54 7.82 7.48
N LEU A 35 -11.59 8.36 8.12
CA LEU A 35 -11.52 8.97 9.43
C LEU A 35 -12.43 8.19 10.38
N PRO A 36 -12.23 8.31 11.71
CA PRO A 36 -13.14 7.68 12.67
C PRO A 36 -14.61 8.08 12.38
N GLY A 37 -15.49 7.11 12.48
CA GLY A 37 -16.90 7.30 12.14
C GLY A 37 -17.24 7.11 10.67
N HIS A 38 -16.32 6.63 9.86
CA HIS A 38 -16.57 6.34 8.45
C HIS A 38 -17.67 5.29 8.29
N LEU A 39 -18.48 5.43 7.23
CA LEU A 39 -19.49 4.43 6.90
C LEU A 39 -18.85 3.08 6.61
N SER A 40 -19.58 2.02 6.90
CA SER A 40 -19.13 0.66 6.59
C SER A 40 -18.88 0.50 5.09
N LEU A 41 -17.77 -0.11 4.74
CA LEU A 41 -17.33 -0.23 3.35
C LEU A 41 -16.47 -1.47 3.20
N VAL A 42 -16.62 -2.14 2.05
CA VAL A 42 -15.67 -3.16 1.59
C VAL A 42 -15.28 -2.78 0.17
N THR A 43 -13.98 -2.66 -0.08
CA THR A 43 -13.49 -2.30 -1.41
C THR A 43 -12.20 -3.01 -1.73
N LEU A 44 -11.88 -3.07 -3.02
CA LEU A 44 -10.62 -3.62 -3.52
C LEU A 44 -9.56 -2.54 -3.55
N LEU A 45 -8.34 -2.92 -3.21
CA LEU A 45 -7.17 -2.05 -3.29
C LEU A 45 -6.40 -2.30 -4.58
N GLN A 46 -5.91 -1.22 -5.17
CA GLN A 46 -4.91 -1.29 -6.23
C GLN A 46 -3.52 -1.26 -5.63
N PRO A 47 -2.50 -1.72 -6.37
CA PRO A 47 -1.11 -1.47 -5.97
C PRO A 47 -0.88 0.02 -5.76
N GLY A 48 -0.46 0.41 -4.58
CA GLY A 48 -0.28 1.82 -4.28
C GLY A 48 0.10 2.10 -2.84
N GLU A 49 -0.01 3.36 -2.50
CA GLU A 49 0.35 3.88 -1.20
C GLU A 49 -0.77 3.70 -0.19
N LEU A 50 -0.39 3.29 1.00
CA LEU A 50 -1.23 3.32 2.18
C LEU A 50 -0.57 4.30 3.14
N LYS A 51 -1.25 5.40 3.45
CA LYS A 51 -0.75 6.41 4.38
C LYS A 51 -1.51 6.29 5.69
N VAL A 52 -0.77 6.03 6.75
CA VAL A 52 -1.32 5.88 8.09
C VAL A 52 -0.91 7.09 8.92
N ARG A 53 -1.87 7.74 9.55
CA ARG A 53 -1.59 8.88 10.41
C ARG A 53 -2.07 8.60 11.83
N ARG A 54 -1.21 8.90 12.79
CA ARG A 54 -1.51 8.85 14.21
C ARG A 54 -1.03 10.17 14.82
N ASP A 55 -1.97 11.00 15.25
CA ASP A 55 -1.69 12.36 15.73
C ASP A 55 -0.96 13.16 14.65
N ARG A 56 0.29 13.52 14.88
CA ARG A 56 1.13 14.26 13.92
C ARG A 56 2.10 13.37 13.15
N GLU A 57 2.10 12.08 13.49
CA GLU A 57 3.00 11.12 12.85
C GLU A 57 2.32 10.46 11.66
N GLU A 58 3.06 10.35 10.57
CA GLU A 58 2.60 9.65 9.38
C GLU A 58 3.56 8.53 9.03
N SER A 59 3.01 7.43 8.53
CA SER A 59 3.80 6.33 7.98
C SER A 59 3.28 5.99 6.59
N LEU A 60 4.20 5.73 5.68
CA LEU A 60 3.89 5.34 4.31
C LEU A 60 4.22 3.87 4.11
N LEU A 61 3.25 3.15 3.55
CA LEU A 61 3.41 1.75 3.19
C LEU A 61 3.08 1.54 1.72
N PHE A 62 3.68 0.55 1.12
CA PHE A 62 3.28 0.03 -0.17
C PHE A 62 2.39 -1.18 0.04
N VAL A 63 1.26 -1.23 -0.67
CA VAL A 63 0.35 -2.38 -0.72
C VAL A 63 0.24 -2.83 -2.16
N SER A 64 0.43 -4.11 -2.41
CA SER A 64 0.41 -4.65 -3.78
C SER A 64 -1.00 -4.92 -4.31
N GLY A 65 -2.01 -4.71 -3.50
CA GLY A 65 -3.40 -5.02 -3.77
C GLY A 65 -4.02 -5.75 -2.59
N GLY A 66 -5.30 -6.04 -2.67
CA GLY A 66 -6.02 -6.72 -1.62
C GLY A 66 -7.38 -6.11 -1.36
N PHE A 67 -7.83 -6.22 -0.12
CA PHE A 67 -9.14 -5.74 0.32
C PHE A 67 -9.03 -4.80 1.49
N LEU A 68 -9.91 -3.83 1.53
CA LEU A 68 -10.10 -2.93 2.66
C LEU A 68 -11.52 -3.11 3.18
N GLN A 69 -11.66 -3.34 4.49
CA GLN A 69 -12.95 -3.44 5.15
C GLN A 69 -13.03 -2.44 6.29
N ILE A 70 -14.11 -1.69 6.32
CA ILE A 70 -14.42 -0.75 7.41
C ILE A 70 -15.72 -1.20 8.04
N ALA A 71 -15.68 -1.46 9.34
CA ALA A 71 -16.87 -1.82 10.13
C ALA A 71 -16.78 -1.09 11.46
N ALA A 72 -17.66 -0.12 11.69
CA ALA A 72 -17.58 0.81 12.82
C ALA A 72 -16.20 1.49 12.84
N ASP A 73 -15.47 1.47 13.96
CA ASP A 73 -14.13 2.04 14.03
C ASP A 73 -13.02 0.97 13.87
N ASP A 74 -13.37 -0.18 13.30
CA ASP A 74 -12.40 -1.22 12.96
C ASP A 74 -12.14 -1.20 11.46
N VAL A 75 -10.87 -1.07 11.10
CA VAL A 75 -10.42 -1.07 9.72
C VAL A 75 -9.43 -2.21 9.52
N VAL A 76 -9.72 -3.07 8.56
CA VAL A 76 -8.86 -4.20 8.23
C VAL A 76 -8.43 -4.10 6.77
N VAL A 77 -7.13 -4.20 6.56
CA VAL A 77 -6.55 -4.32 5.22
C VAL A 77 -5.96 -5.71 5.10
N LEU A 78 -6.50 -6.50 4.17
CA LEU A 78 -5.96 -7.80 3.81
C LEU A 78 -5.16 -7.60 2.52
N ALA A 79 -3.86 -7.50 2.65
CA ALA A 79 -2.98 -7.19 1.54
C ALA A 79 -2.32 -8.44 0.97
N ASP A 80 -2.14 -8.48 -0.33
CA ASP A 80 -1.36 -9.54 -0.98
C ASP A 80 0.10 -9.46 -0.54
N ALA A 81 0.65 -8.26 -0.55
CA ALA A 81 1.94 -7.94 0.04
C ALA A 81 1.90 -6.51 0.57
N CYS A 82 2.63 -6.27 1.65
CA CYS A 82 2.69 -4.95 2.25
C CYS A 82 4.07 -4.75 2.88
N GLU A 83 4.65 -3.57 2.66
CA GLU A 83 5.92 -3.21 3.27
C GLU A 83 5.95 -1.72 3.58
N TYR A 84 6.68 -1.35 4.63
CA TYR A 84 6.94 0.05 4.91
C TYR A 84 7.78 0.66 3.81
N ALA A 85 7.55 1.94 3.50
CA ALA A 85 8.28 2.63 2.44
C ALA A 85 9.80 2.56 2.63
N GLY A 86 10.27 2.63 3.87
CA GLY A 86 11.69 2.52 4.18
C GLY A 86 12.29 1.14 4.00
N GLU A 87 11.46 0.10 3.88
CA GLU A 87 11.90 -1.28 3.68
C GLU A 87 11.95 -1.66 2.19
N ILE A 88 11.48 -0.79 1.30
CA ILE A 88 11.43 -1.09 -0.12
C ILE A 88 12.85 -1.18 -0.69
N ASP A 89 13.15 -2.31 -1.31
CA ASP A 89 14.39 -2.51 -2.05
C ASP A 89 14.24 -1.88 -3.44
N ILE A 90 14.76 -0.66 -3.59
CA ILE A 90 14.62 0.13 -4.80
C ILE A 90 15.28 -0.54 -5.99
N GLN A 91 16.45 -1.13 -5.80
CA GLN A 91 17.16 -1.82 -6.90
C GLN A 91 16.38 -3.01 -7.41
N ARG A 92 15.78 -3.78 -6.51
CA ARG A 92 14.95 -4.93 -6.87
C ARG A 92 13.67 -4.49 -7.58
N ALA A 93 13.05 -3.41 -7.12
CA ALA A 93 11.86 -2.84 -7.76
C ALA A 93 12.19 -2.33 -9.17
N GLU A 94 13.33 -1.65 -9.35
CA GLU A 94 13.80 -1.20 -10.66
C GLU A 94 14.07 -2.37 -11.60
N ALA A 95 14.70 -3.44 -11.11
CA ALA A 95 14.94 -4.63 -11.90
C ALA A 95 13.63 -5.31 -12.33
N ALA A 96 12.66 -5.38 -11.43
CA ALA A 96 11.35 -5.95 -11.74
C ALA A 96 10.61 -5.10 -12.79
N ARG A 97 10.68 -3.77 -12.68
CA ARG A 97 10.12 -2.86 -13.66
C ARG A 97 10.72 -3.09 -15.03
N GLN A 98 12.05 -3.18 -15.10
CA GLN A 98 12.76 -3.37 -16.36
C GLN A 98 12.40 -4.71 -17.01
N ARG A 99 12.32 -5.79 -16.23
CA ARG A 99 11.91 -7.09 -16.77
C ARG A 99 10.49 -7.06 -17.35
N ALA A 100 9.57 -6.39 -16.65
CA ALA A 100 8.18 -6.27 -17.12
C ALA A 100 8.10 -5.45 -18.41
N GLU A 101 8.82 -4.33 -18.49
CA GLU A 101 8.86 -3.51 -19.70
C GLU A 101 9.45 -4.27 -20.88
N ASP A 102 10.52 -5.04 -20.66
CA ASP A 102 11.17 -5.83 -21.72
C ASP A 102 10.24 -6.91 -22.26
N LEU A 103 9.48 -7.58 -21.38
CA LEU A 103 8.50 -8.57 -21.78
C LEU A 103 7.38 -7.96 -22.64
N LEU A 104 6.89 -6.78 -22.27
CA LEU A 104 5.86 -6.09 -23.03
C LEU A 104 6.37 -5.62 -24.39
N LYS A 105 7.60 -5.13 -24.46
CA LYS A 105 8.23 -4.72 -25.73
C LYS A 105 8.50 -5.90 -26.66
N ALA A 106 8.77 -7.06 -26.10
CA ALA A 106 9.04 -8.26 -26.89
C ALA A 106 7.77 -8.89 -27.50
N GLY A 107 6.59 -8.33 -27.23
CA GLY A 107 5.34 -8.84 -27.78
C GLY A 107 4.91 -10.15 -27.16
N ALA A 108 5.00 -10.24 -25.82
CA ALA A 108 4.58 -11.41 -25.06
C ALA A 108 3.14 -11.84 -25.38
N TYR A 109 2.88 -13.14 -25.25
CA TYR A 109 1.54 -13.68 -25.40
C TYR A 109 0.59 -13.06 -24.36
N GLU A 110 -0.72 -13.07 -24.63
CA GLU A 110 -1.72 -12.36 -23.86
C GLU A 110 -1.67 -12.63 -22.36
N ILE A 111 -1.49 -13.89 -21.94
CA ILE A 111 -1.39 -14.26 -20.52
C ILE A 111 -0.11 -13.68 -19.90
N ASP A 112 1.01 -13.79 -20.60
CA ASP A 112 2.29 -13.27 -20.14
C ASP A 112 2.28 -11.74 -20.17
N ALA A 113 1.59 -11.14 -21.12
CA ALA A 113 1.41 -9.69 -21.19
C ALA A 113 0.62 -9.17 -19.98
N ALA A 114 -0.46 -9.84 -19.59
CA ALA A 114 -1.26 -9.46 -18.42
C ALA A 114 -0.44 -9.55 -17.12
N ALA A 115 0.35 -10.62 -16.97
CA ALA A 115 1.23 -10.79 -15.83
C ALA A 115 2.34 -9.72 -15.80
N ALA A 116 2.90 -9.39 -16.97
CA ALA A 116 3.92 -8.34 -17.08
C ALA A 116 3.35 -6.96 -16.77
N GLU A 117 2.13 -6.64 -17.22
CA GLU A 117 1.45 -5.39 -16.90
C GLU A 117 1.18 -5.27 -15.40
N ALA A 118 0.74 -6.35 -14.75
CA ALA A 118 0.51 -6.36 -13.31
C ALA A 118 1.82 -6.16 -12.54
N ALA A 119 2.90 -6.84 -12.95
CA ALA A 119 4.22 -6.67 -12.37
C ALA A 119 4.75 -5.25 -12.55
N LEU A 120 4.52 -4.65 -13.70
CA LEU A 120 4.89 -3.28 -13.97
C LEU A 120 4.18 -2.30 -13.04
N ARG A 121 2.85 -2.45 -12.91
CA ARG A 121 2.07 -1.60 -12.00
C ARG A 121 2.55 -1.70 -10.56
N ARG A 122 2.82 -2.92 -10.07
CA ARG A 122 3.35 -3.11 -8.71
C ARG A 122 4.72 -2.43 -8.54
N SER A 123 5.61 -2.61 -9.50
CA SER A 123 6.94 -2.03 -9.44
C SER A 123 6.91 -0.50 -9.46
N LEU A 124 6.10 0.08 -10.34
CA LEU A 124 5.93 1.53 -10.43
C LEU A 124 5.33 2.11 -9.15
N ALA A 125 4.32 1.43 -8.58
CA ALA A 125 3.71 1.86 -7.32
C ALA A 125 4.71 1.80 -6.17
N ARG A 126 5.49 0.71 -6.10
CA ARG A 126 6.52 0.54 -5.06
C ARG A 126 7.57 1.64 -5.13
N LEU A 127 8.05 1.95 -6.34
CA LEU A 127 9.02 3.02 -6.55
C LEU A 127 8.46 4.39 -6.20
N ARG A 128 7.18 4.64 -6.51
CA ARG A 128 6.52 5.89 -6.16
C ARG A 128 6.42 6.08 -4.65
N VAL A 129 6.06 5.02 -3.93
CA VAL A 129 5.95 5.07 -2.47
C VAL A 129 7.32 5.36 -1.84
N ALA A 130 8.37 4.71 -2.32
CA ALA A 130 9.73 4.96 -1.86
C ALA A 130 10.16 6.40 -2.13
N ASP A 131 9.81 6.94 -3.29
CA ASP A 131 10.11 8.32 -3.65
C ASP A 131 9.32 9.33 -2.78
N ASN A 132 8.04 9.05 -2.52
CA ASN A 132 7.23 9.88 -1.65
C ASN A 132 7.81 9.97 -0.22
N ARG A 133 8.35 8.87 0.28
CA ARG A 133 9.04 8.87 1.57
C ARG A 133 10.24 9.80 1.56
N ARG A 134 11.05 9.77 0.51
CA ARG A 134 12.20 10.66 0.38
C ARG A 134 11.79 12.13 0.35
N ARG A 135 10.74 12.45 -0.39
CA ARG A 135 10.23 13.82 -0.53
C ARG A 135 9.64 14.36 0.76
N ALA A 136 9.07 13.49 1.60
CA ALA A 136 8.52 13.87 2.89
C ALA A 136 9.61 14.31 3.89
N ALA A 137 10.89 14.19 3.54
CA ALA A 137 12.05 14.55 4.36
C ALA A 137 12.03 13.92 5.76
N ALA A 138 11.29 12.85 5.92
CA ALA A 138 11.16 12.16 7.20
C ALA A 138 12.02 10.90 7.16
N ASP A 139 13.26 11.02 7.62
CA ASP A 139 14.16 9.88 7.70
C ASP A 139 13.66 8.80 8.67
N ASN A 140 12.76 9.16 9.56
CA ASN A 140 12.20 8.29 10.58
C ASN A 140 10.68 8.34 10.58
N LEU A 141 10.07 7.70 9.59
CA LEU A 141 8.64 7.48 9.65
C LEU A 141 8.34 6.39 10.67
N PRO A 142 7.39 6.61 11.58
CA PRO A 142 7.07 5.63 12.61
C PRO A 142 6.50 4.35 12.03
N ARG A 143 6.67 3.27 12.74
CA ARG A 143 6.04 2.00 12.44
C ARG A 143 4.95 1.76 13.47
N PHE A 144 3.73 1.63 13.01
CA PHE A 144 2.57 1.40 13.86
C PHE A 144 2.28 -0.10 13.98
N SER A 145 3.27 -0.83 14.43
CA SER A 145 3.13 -2.26 14.71
C SER A 145 3.57 -2.54 16.14
N ASP A 146 2.83 -3.35 16.83
CA ASP A 146 3.17 -3.79 18.19
C ASP A 146 4.12 -4.98 18.16
#